data_d8aa0ded3a056e811a96f3a878acf6c8
#
_entry.id   d8aa0ded3a056e811a96f3a878acf6c8
#
_cell.length_a   1.000
_cell.length_b   1.000
_cell.length_c   1.000
_cell.angle_alpha   90.00
_cell.angle_beta   90.00
_cell.angle_gamma   90.00
#
_symmetry.space_group_name_H-M   'P 1'
#
loop_
_entity.id
_entity.type
_entity.pdbx_description
1 polymer ?
#
loop_
_entity_poly.entity_id
_entity_poly.type
_entity_poly.pdbx_seq_one_letter_code
_entity_poly.pdbx_strand_id
1 'polypeptide(L)'
;MSIHTSFLPVGGWELTVILFIGWVLDLCLGDPTYIPHPVIYMGRWIAFGEKKLNKGTHRMFKGALFAIASIIGTFVLIWSILSYFTLRSSLFTCAVSAFLVFMCLAGHTLRKEVRMVFEALERGLDDGRRQVARIVGRDTQNLSAQEVRTAALETLAENLSDGVIAPLFWFCLLGVPGMMAYKMANTLDSMIGYQNERYKDFGCWAARIDDIANYIPARITALLILIASIFFPAHSSKTTAQPSSATQPLSGSTLPFHRKIAFLLRYGNKHASPNSGWPEAALAAVLNCRFGGTHDYFGQEFYKPYIGDTPRQLNYNDMRISNIICFIAELFAILISLIIFFSV
;
A
#
# COMPACT_ATOMS: atom_id res chain seq x y z
N MET A 1 27.98 -0.46 -14.58
CA MET A 1 27.37 -0.37 -15.92
C MET A 1 27.01 -1.75 -16.43
N SER A 2 25.77 -1.95 -16.81
CA SER A 2 25.16 -2.98 -17.68
C SER A 2 24.96 -4.43 -17.23
N ILE A 3 24.84 -4.76 -15.96
CA ILE A 3 24.29 -6.09 -15.60
C ILE A 3 22.74 -6.06 -15.65
N HIS A 4 22.11 -4.93 -15.43
CA HIS A 4 20.66 -4.78 -15.40
C HIS A 4 19.97 -4.91 -16.78
N THR A 5 20.57 -4.43 -17.86
CA THR A 5 19.91 -4.35 -19.17
C THR A 5 19.95 -5.64 -19.98
N SER A 6 20.88 -6.57 -19.67
CA SER A 6 20.99 -7.84 -20.41
C SER A 6 19.99 -8.92 -19.97
N PHE A 7 19.37 -8.77 -18.79
CA PHE A 7 18.42 -9.76 -18.26
C PHE A 7 16.94 -9.39 -18.52
N LEU A 8 16.66 -8.11 -18.71
CA LEU A 8 15.29 -7.65 -18.95
C LEU A 8 14.96 -7.67 -20.45
N PRO A 9 13.71 -8.02 -20.84
CA PRO A 9 13.32 -8.09 -22.24
C PRO A 9 13.18 -6.73 -22.95
N VAL A 10 13.41 -5.61 -22.22
CA VAL A 10 13.28 -4.23 -22.71
C VAL A 10 14.42 -3.36 -22.17
N GLY A 11 14.85 -2.35 -22.93
CA GLY A 11 15.91 -1.42 -22.56
C GLY A 11 15.49 -0.32 -21.58
N GLY A 12 16.46 0.46 -21.05
CA GLY A 12 16.22 1.48 -20.05
C GLY A 12 15.24 2.56 -20.47
N TRP A 13 15.36 3.11 -21.68
CA TRP A 13 14.45 4.13 -22.19
C TRP A 13 13.03 3.58 -22.41
N GLU A 14 12.90 2.33 -22.84
CA GLU A 14 11.61 1.65 -22.99
C GLU A 14 10.93 1.48 -21.63
N LEU A 15 11.68 1.13 -20.58
CA LEU A 15 11.18 1.04 -19.19
C LEU A 15 10.68 2.41 -18.71
N THR A 16 11.36 3.50 -19.08
CA THR A 16 10.91 4.87 -18.78
C THR A 16 9.54 5.15 -19.40
N VAL A 17 9.36 4.83 -20.68
CA VAL A 17 8.10 5.04 -21.40
C VAL A 17 6.99 4.15 -20.84
N ILE A 18 7.28 2.88 -20.58
CA ILE A 18 6.36 1.90 -19.99
C ILE A 18 5.85 2.40 -18.64
N LEU A 19 6.75 2.83 -17.75
CA LEU A 19 6.39 3.35 -16.44
C LEU A 19 5.54 4.61 -16.55
N PHE A 20 5.95 5.56 -17.38
CA PHE A 20 5.23 6.82 -17.54
C PHE A 20 3.81 6.60 -18.08
N ILE A 21 3.65 5.78 -19.11
CA ILE A 21 2.32 5.46 -19.67
C ILE A 21 1.47 4.70 -18.64
N GLY A 22 2.02 3.68 -17.98
CA GLY A 22 1.29 2.91 -16.96
C GLY A 22 0.80 3.79 -15.81
N TRP A 23 1.64 4.70 -15.32
CA TRP A 23 1.28 5.65 -14.28
C TRP A 23 0.21 6.66 -14.72
N VAL A 24 0.33 7.23 -15.95
CA VAL A 24 -0.68 8.14 -16.50
C VAL A 24 -2.02 7.42 -16.64
N LEU A 25 -2.03 6.16 -17.05
CA LEU A 25 -3.25 5.35 -17.09
C LEU A 25 -3.87 5.16 -15.71
N ASP A 26 -3.08 4.88 -14.66
CA ASP A 26 -3.59 4.81 -13.28
C ASP A 26 -4.19 6.14 -12.84
N LEU A 27 -3.51 7.27 -13.10
CA LEU A 27 -4.02 8.60 -12.76
C LEU A 27 -5.36 8.93 -13.43
N CYS A 28 -5.53 8.53 -14.69
CA CYS A 28 -6.71 8.87 -15.48
C CYS A 28 -7.89 7.91 -15.26
N LEU A 29 -7.61 6.63 -15.15
CA LEU A 29 -8.64 5.57 -15.16
C LEU A 29 -8.87 4.95 -13.78
N GLY A 30 -7.83 4.90 -12.92
CA GLY A 30 -7.86 4.07 -11.72
C GLY A 30 -8.07 2.59 -12.06
N ASP A 31 -8.62 1.80 -11.13
CA ASP A 31 -8.93 0.39 -11.36
C ASP A 31 -10.33 0.23 -11.98
N PRO A 32 -10.43 0.05 -13.30
CA PRO A 32 -11.71 -0.08 -13.97
C PRO A 32 -12.33 -1.46 -13.68
N THR A 33 -13.56 -1.48 -13.17
CA THR A 33 -14.27 -2.71 -12.78
C THR A 33 -14.67 -3.60 -13.97
N TYR A 34 -14.65 -3.07 -15.18
CA TYR A 34 -15.02 -3.79 -16.42
C TYR A 34 -13.83 -4.49 -17.09
N ILE A 35 -12.59 -4.20 -16.69
CA ILE A 35 -11.40 -4.88 -17.20
C ILE A 35 -11.03 -6.02 -16.24
N PRO A 36 -10.80 -7.25 -16.75
CA PRO A 36 -10.35 -8.36 -15.91
C PRO A 36 -8.98 -8.04 -15.29
N HIS A 37 -8.94 -7.81 -13.98
CA HIS A 37 -7.72 -7.46 -13.27
C HIS A 37 -6.85 -8.72 -13.03
N PRO A 38 -5.52 -8.69 -13.29
CA PRO A 38 -4.62 -9.83 -13.07
C PRO A 38 -4.71 -10.42 -11.66
N VAL A 39 -4.91 -9.58 -10.63
CA VAL A 39 -5.09 -10.02 -9.23
C VAL A 39 -6.29 -10.96 -9.05
N ILE A 40 -7.35 -10.84 -9.86
CA ILE A 40 -8.49 -11.76 -9.80
C ILE A 40 -8.06 -13.18 -10.18
N TYR A 41 -7.23 -13.32 -11.22
CA TYR A 41 -6.69 -14.62 -11.63
C TYR A 41 -5.69 -15.16 -10.62
N MET A 42 -4.84 -14.30 -10.05
CA MET A 42 -3.95 -14.65 -8.93
C MET A 42 -4.79 -15.16 -7.74
N GLY A 43 -5.84 -14.45 -7.36
CA GLY A 43 -6.74 -14.85 -6.28
C GLY A 43 -7.43 -16.19 -6.53
N ARG A 44 -7.90 -16.44 -7.76
CA ARG A 44 -8.48 -17.75 -8.13
C ARG A 44 -7.45 -18.89 -8.04
N TRP A 45 -6.22 -18.64 -8.47
CA TRP A 45 -5.11 -19.59 -8.35
C TRP A 45 -4.80 -19.90 -6.89
N ILE A 46 -4.72 -18.87 -6.04
CA ILE A 46 -4.46 -19.01 -4.61
C ILE A 46 -5.58 -19.80 -3.93
N ALA A 47 -6.85 -19.47 -4.20
CA ALA A 47 -8.00 -20.19 -3.66
C ALA A 47 -8.02 -21.66 -4.10
N PHE A 48 -7.65 -21.95 -5.35
CA PHE A 48 -7.51 -23.32 -5.85
C PHE A 48 -6.42 -24.10 -5.12
N GLY A 49 -5.23 -23.50 -4.97
CA GLY A 49 -4.11 -24.10 -4.26
C GLY A 49 -4.40 -24.32 -2.78
N GLU A 50 -5.00 -23.33 -2.13
CA GLU A 50 -5.44 -23.43 -0.73
C GLU A 50 -6.40 -24.59 -0.52
N LYS A 51 -7.45 -24.68 -1.33
CA LYS A 51 -8.46 -25.75 -1.24
C LYS A 51 -7.85 -27.16 -1.41
N LYS A 52 -6.80 -27.29 -2.22
CA LYS A 52 -6.15 -28.58 -2.48
C LYS A 52 -5.07 -28.92 -1.45
N LEU A 53 -4.21 -27.97 -1.08
CA LEU A 53 -2.99 -28.23 -0.35
C LEU A 53 -3.10 -27.96 1.15
N ASN A 54 -4.03 -27.07 1.59
CA ASN A 54 -4.23 -26.74 3.00
C ASN A 54 -5.01 -27.83 3.74
N LYS A 55 -4.53 -29.08 3.65
CA LYS A 55 -5.16 -30.27 4.25
C LYS A 55 -4.11 -31.26 4.78
N GLY A 56 -4.51 -32.00 5.81
CA GLY A 56 -3.69 -33.06 6.40
C GLY A 56 -2.40 -32.57 7.04
N THR A 57 -1.33 -33.35 6.98
CA THR A 57 -0.02 -33.06 7.58
C THR A 57 0.83 -32.15 6.68
N HIS A 58 1.89 -31.54 7.27
CA HIS A 58 2.88 -30.70 6.58
C HIS A 58 2.30 -29.48 5.87
N ARG A 59 1.25 -28.86 6.44
CA ARG A 59 0.59 -27.67 5.86
C ARG A 59 1.57 -26.51 5.64
N MET A 60 2.46 -26.27 6.60
CA MET A 60 3.49 -25.21 6.49
C MET A 60 4.42 -25.45 5.30
N PHE A 61 4.91 -26.67 5.10
CA PHE A 61 5.80 -26.99 3.98
C PHE A 61 5.08 -26.89 2.62
N LYS A 62 3.85 -27.39 2.55
CA LYS A 62 3.01 -27.28 1.33
C LYS A 62 2.73 -25.82 1.00
N GLY A 63 2.44 -25.00 2.02
CA GLY A 63 2.22 -23.55 1.86
C GLY A 63 3.46 -22.81 1.40
N ALA A 64 4.62 -23.13 1.97
CA ALA A 64 5.91 -22.57 1.55
C ALA A 64 6.20 -22.87 0.07
N LEU A 65 6.12 -24.14 -0.32
CA LEU A 65 6.35 -24.55 -1.70
C LEU A 65 5.34 -23.91 -2.66
N PHE A 66 4.07 -23.84 -2.28
CA PHE A 66 3.03 -23.20 -3.08
C PHE A 66 3.27 -21.70 -3.26
N ALA A 67 3.62 -20.99 -2.18
CA ALA A 67 3.90 -19.56 -2.24
C ALA A 67 5.12 -19.27 -3.14
N ILE A 68 6.25 -19.95 -2.91
CA ILE A 68 7.47 -19.80 -3.70
C ILE A 68 7.23 -20.14 -5.17
N ALA A 69 6.58 -21.28 -5.45
CA ALA A 69 6.26 -21.69 -6.81
C ALA A 69 5.33 -20.71 -7.53
N SER A 70 4.35 -20.12 -6.82
CA SER A 70 3.43 -19.13 -7.38
C SER A 70 4.16 -17.82 -7.74
N ILE A 71 5.05 -17.34 -6.87
CA ILE A 71 5.82 -16.09 -7.08
C ILE A 71 6.80 -16.29 -8.23
N ILE A 72 7.62 -17.35 -8.19
CA ILE A 72 8.59 -17.65 -9.24
C ILE A 72 7.86 -17.94 -10.56
N GLY A 73 6.78 -18.73 -10.51
CA GLY A 73 5.96 -19.05 -11.69
C GLY A 73 5.38 -17.80 -12.34
N THR A 74 4.91 -16.84 -11.55
CA THR A 74 4.44 -15.54 -12.07
C THR A 74 5.56 -14.77 -12.74
N PHE A 75 6.74 -14.68 -12.10
CA PHE A 75 7.91 -14.03 -12.68
C PHE A 75 8.29 -14.65 -14.03
N VAL A 76 8.49 -15.97 -14.06
CA VAL A 76 8.91 -16.71 -15.26
C VAL A 76 7.86 -16.60 -16.37
N LEU A 77 6.57 -16.70 -16.03
CA LEU A 77 5.47 -16.56 -16.99
C LEU A 77 5.49 -15.18 -17.66
N ILE A 78 5.54 -14.12 -16.89
CA ILE A 78 5.54 -12.75 -17.42
C ILE A 78 6.82 -12.47 -18.20
N TRP A 79 7.97 -12.90 -17.69
CA TRP A 79 9.24 -12.77 -18.39
C TRP A 79 9.22 -13.48 -19.75
N SER A 80 8.71 -14.72 -19.80
CA SER A 80 8.62 -15.52 -21.03
C SER A 80 7.67 -14.87 -22.07
N ILE A 81 6.49 -14.37 -21.58
CA ILE A 81 5.52 -13.68 -22.45
C ILE A 81 6.16 -12.43 -23.06
N LEU A 82 6.77 -11.58 -22.23
CA LEU A 82 7.37 -10.33 -22.71
C LEU A 82 8.56 -10.60 -23.62
N SER A 83 9.44 -11.59 -23.31
CA SER A 83 10.54 -12.00 -24.17
C SER A 83 10.06 -12.49 -25.52
N TYR A 84 9.00 -13.29 -25.56
CA TYR A 84 8.39 -13.75 -26.81
C TYR A 84 7.88 -12.58 -27.68
N PHE A 85 7.21 -11.62 -27.07
CA PHE A 85 6.70 -10.45 -27.80
C PHE A 85 7.82 -9.52 -28.26
N THR A 86 8.89 -9.36 -27.49
CA THR A 86 10.03 -8.52 -27.87
C THR A 86 10.68 -9.02 -29.18
N LEU A 87 10.71 -10.33 -29.43
CA LEU A 87 11.20 -10.91 -30.68
C LEU A 87 10.29 -10.62 -31.87
N ARG A 88 9.05 -10.16 -31.65
CA ARG A 88 8.04 -9.89 -32.70
C ARG A 88 7.81 -8.40 -32.93
N SER A 89 7.71 -7.62 -31.85
CA SER A 89 7.46 -6.19 -31.91
C SER A 89 7.76 -5.53 -30.56
N SER A 90 8.76 -4.66 -30.53
CA SER A 90 9.09 -3.85 -29.35
C SER A 90 7.91 -2.97 -28.94
N LEU A 91 7.21 -2.35 -29.88
CA LEU A 91 6.04 -1.49 -29.60
C LEU A 91 4.92 -2.27 -28.89
N PHE A 92 4.62 -3.49 -29.34
CA PHE A 92 3.60 -4.32 -28.72
C PHE A 92 4.02 -4.74 -27.30
N THR A 93 5.31 -5.08 -27.10
CA THR A 93 5.86 -5.37 -25.78
C THR A 93 5.73 -4.18 -24.83
N CYS A 94 6.05 -2.98 -25.30
CA CYS A 94 5.88 -1.75 -24.53
C CYS A 94 4.42 -1.52 -24.13
N ALA A 95 3.48 -1.72 -25.07
CA ALA A 95 2.05 -1.55 -24.79
C ALA A 95 1.52 -2.54 -23.74
N VAL A 96 1.87 -3.83 -23.87
CA VAL A 96 1.50 -4.87 -22.90
C VAL A 96 2.15 -4.59 -21.54
N SER A 97 3.42 -4.21 -21.52
CA SER A 97 4.16 -3.87 -20.31
C SER A 97 3.55 -2.68 -19.59
N ALA A 98 3.22 -1.60 -20.31
CA ALA A 98 2.57 -0.41 -19.73
C ALA A 98 1.18 -0.74 -19.16
N PHE A 99 0.43 -1.61 -19.84
CA PHE A 99 -0.84 -2.11 -19.34
C PHE A 99 -0.67 -2.93 -18.03
N LEU A 100 0.34 -3.79 -17.94
CA LEU A 100 0.64 -4.55 -16.71
C LEU A 100 1.08 -3.63 -15.57
N VAL A 101 1.90 -2.61 -15.85
CA VAL A 101 2.28 -1.58 -14.86
C VAL A 101 1.04 -0.85 -14.35
N PHE A 102 0.18 -0.39 -15.25
CA PHE A 102 -1.11 0.23 -14.91
C PHE A 102 -1.94 -0.66 -13.95
N MET A 103 -2.08 -1.96 -14.26
CA MET A 103 -2.82 -2.91 -13.42
C MET A 103 -2.14 -3.21 -12.07
N CYS A 104 -0.86 -2.87 -11.88
CA CYS A 104 -0.15 -3.07 -10.63
C CYS A 104 -0.19 -1.86 -9.70
N LEU A 105 -0.34 -0.65 -10.27
CA LEU A 105 -0.45 0.59 -9.51
C LEU A 105 -1.89 0.81 -9.07
N ALA A 106 -2.08 1.33 -7.88
CA ALA A 106 -3.39 1.56 -7.28
C ALA A 106 -3.52 2.96 -6.65
N GLY A 107 -2.68 3.92 -7.06
CA GLY A 107 -2.58 5.23 -6.42
C GLY A 107 -3.86 6.05 -6.54
N HIS A 108 -4.47 6.11 -7.72
CA HIS A 108 -5.73 6.82 -7.95
C HIS A 108 -6.87 6.19 -7.15
N THR A 109 -7.06 4.89 -7.29
CA THR A 109 -8.17 4.15 -6.64
C THR A 109 -8.07 4.24 -5.13
N LEU A 110 -6.87 4.11 -4.55
CA LEU A 110 -6.64 4.23 -3.13
C LEU A 110 -7.10 5.60 -2.58
N ARG A 111 -6.65 6.70 -3.19
CA ARG A 111 -7.04 8.05 -2.77
C ARG A 111 -8.54 8.31 -2.95
N LYS A 112 -9.13 7.78 -3.99
CA LYS A 112 -10.57 7.87 -4.26
C LYS A 112 -11.39 7.11 -3.21
N GLU A 113 -11.03 5.87 -2.90
CA GLU A 113 -11.76 5.06 -1.90
C GLU A 113 -11.69 5.70 -0.52
N VAL A 114 -10.53 6.20 -0.09
CA VAL A 114 -10.40 6.91 1.19
C VAL A 114 -11.26 8.18 1.22
N ARG A 115 -11.29 8.97 0.15
CA ARG A 115 -12.18 10.13 0.05
C ARG A 115 -13.64 9.72 0.17
N MET A 116 -14.06 8.64 -0.50
CA MET A 116 -15.44 8.13 -0.45
C MET A 116 -15.84 7.70 0.96
N VAL A 117 -14.90 7.20 1.79
CA VAL A 117 -15.19 6.89 3.21
C VAL A 117 -15.59 8.16 3.98
N PHE A 118 -14.83 9.24 3.83
CA PHE A 118 -15.14 10.50 4.50
C PHE A 118 -16.44 11.12 3.98
N GLU A 119 -16.69 11.09 2.67
CA GLU A 119 -17.95 11.53 2.07
C GLU A 119 -19.13 10.67 2.53
N ALA A 120 -18.94 9.35 2.72
CA ALA A 120 -19.97 8.48 3.24
C ALA A 120 -20.31 8.79 4.71
N LEU A 121 -19.30 9.12 5.53
CA LEU A 121 -19.52 9.54 6.91
C LEU A 121 -20.35 10.83 7.04
N GLU A 122 -20.28 11.75 6.07
CA GLU A 122 -21.13 12.94 6.05
C GLU A 122 -22.62 12.59 5.83
N ARG A 123 -22.91 11.45 5.17
CA ARG A 123 -24.28 10.95 4.99
C ARG A 123 -24.81 10.16 6.19
N GLY A 124 -23.92 9.54 6.96
CA GLY A 124 -24.26 8.79 8.16
C GLY A 124 -23.19 7.77 8.54
N LEU A 125 -23.19 7.36 9.83
CA LEU A 125 -22.21 6.44 10.37
C LEU A 125 -22.23 5.08 9.67
N ASP A 126 -23.43 4.55 9.41
CA ASP A 126 -23.59 3.23 8.78
C ASP A 126 -23.12 3.24 7.31
N ASP A 127 -23.28 4.35 6.60
CA ASP A 127 -22.72 4.54 5.26
C ASP A 127 -21.19 4.54 5.31
N GLY A 128 -20.61 5.24 6.28
CA GLY A 128 -19.17 5.24 6.51
C GLY A 128 -18.62 3.85 6.83
N ARG A 129 -19.31 3.10 7.69
CA ARG A 129 -18.96 1.71 8.03
C ARG A 129 -18.99 0.78 6.81
N ARG A 130 -20.02 0.88 5.98
CA ARG A 130 -20.12 0.10 4.72
C ARG A 130 -19.02 0.46 3.74
N GLN A 131 -18.71 1.75 3.64
CA GLN A 131 -17.67 2.19 2.70
C GLN A 131 -16.27 1.78 3.15
N VAL A 132 -15.93 1.93 4.45
CA VAL A 132 -14.61 1.54 4.95
C VAL A 132 -14.41 0.02 4.90
N ALA A 133 -15.47 -0.79 5.07
CA ALA A 133 -15.41 -2.26 4.94
C ALA A 133 -14.89 -2.74 3.58
N ARG A 134 -14.91 -1.90 2.55
CA ARG A 134 -14.37 -2.23 1.22
C ARG A 134 -12.85 -2.20 1.14
N ILE A 135 -12.21 -1.48 2.06
CA ILE A 135 -10.77 -1.21 2.02
C ILE A 135 -10.01 -1.71 3.25
N VAL A 136 -10.70 -2.22 4.27
CA VAL A 136 -10.07 -2.79 5.48
C VAL A 136 -10.43 -4.26 5.64
N GLY A 137 -9.52 -5.04 6.24
CA GLY A 137 -9.73 -6.47 6.52
C GLY A 137 -10.35 -6.76 7.90
N ARG A 138 -10.78 -5.74 8.67
CA ARG A 138 -11.34 -5.86 10.03
C ARG A 138 -12.85 -5.68 10.05
N ASP A 139 -13.48 -6.10 11.15
CA ASP A 139 -14.91 -5.88 11.37
C ASP A 139 -15.20 -4.39 11.53
N THR A 140 -16.21 -3.89 10.80
CA THR A 140 -16.51 -2.45 10.76
C THR A 140 -17.85 -2.08 11.38
N GLN A 141 -18.66 -3.07 11.78
CA GLN A 141 -20.05 -2.85 12.23
C GLN A 141 -20.16 -2.01 13.50
N ASN A 142 -19.16 -2.12 14.39
CA ASN A 142 -19.17 -1.44 15.68
C ASN A 142 -18.29 -0.19 15.73
N LEU A 143 -17.61 0.17 14.62
CA LEU A 143 -16.69 1.31 14.61
C LEU A 143 -17.45 2.64 14.80
N SER A 144 -16.93 3.49 15.67
CA SER A 144 -17.34 4.90 15.77
C SER A 144 -16.89 5.68 14.51
N ALA A 145 -17.44 6.86 14.31
CA ALA A 145 -17.05 7.72 13.20
C ALA A 145 -15.56 8.07 13.20
N GLN A 146 -14.95 8.20 14.40
CA GLN A 146 -13.52 8.46 14.55
C GLN A 146 -12.69 7.24 14.15
N GLU A 147 -13.10 6.04 14.56
CA GLU A 147 -12.41 4.79 14.20
C GLU A 147 -12.51 4.50 12.71
N VAL A 148 -13.65 4.83 12.07
CA VAL A 148 -13.80 4.74 10.60
C VAL A 148 -12.79 5.66 9.89
N ARG A 149 -12.66 6.93 10.36
CA ARG A 149 -11.66 7.87 9.80
C ARG A 149 -10.23 7.39 10.01
N THR A 150 -9.92 6.90 11.21
CA THR A 150 -8.60 6.34 11.55
C THR A 150 -8.28 5.16 10.64
N ALA A 151 -9.20 4.20 10.52
CA ALA A 151 -9.06 3.04 9.65
C ALA A 151 -8.77 3.42 8.19
N ALA A 152 -9.50 4.41 7.67
CA ALA A 152 -9.28 4.87 6.30
C ALA A 152 -7.90 5.48 6.08
N LEU A 153 -7.38 6.27 7.04
CA LEU A 153 -6.06 6.91 6.92
C LEU A 153 -4.91 5.94 7.21
N GLU A 154 -5.07 4.98 8.11
CA GLU A 154 -4.14 3.86 8.29
C GLU A 154 -3.99 3.08 6.97
N THR A 155 -5.13 2.69 6.39
CA THR A 155 -5.18 1.97 5.10
C THR A 155 -4.57 2.79 3.96
N LEU A 156 -4.77 4.11 3.93
CA LEU A 156 -4.12 4.99 2.96
C LEU A 156 -2.60 4.91 3.05
N ALA A 157 -2.05 5.00 4.26
CA ALA A 157 -0.61 4.98 4.49
C ALA A 157 0.00 3.60 4.15
N GLU A 158 -0.62 2.52 4.62
CA GLU A 158 -0.21 1.14 4.36
C GLU A 158 -0.26 0.82 2.86
N ASN A 159 -1.39 1.08 2.21
CA ASN A 159 -1.54 0.75 0.78
C ASN A 159 -0.80 1.70 -0.16
N LEU A 160 -0.36 2.89 0.28
CA LEU A 160 0.62 3.67 -0.48
C LEU A 160 1.94 2.87 -0.61
N SER A 161 2.36 2.17 0.46
CA SER A 161 3.49 1.26 0.38
C SER A 161 3.19 0.08 -0.55
N ASP A 162 2.15 -0.68 -0.28
CA ASP A 162 1.90 -1.98 -0.89
C ASP A 162 1.30 -1.91 -2.29
N GLY A 163 0.56 -0.83 -2.58
CA GLY A 163 -0.11 -0.61 -3.85
C GLY A 163 0.61 0.31 -4.83
N VAL A 164 1.67 1.02 -4.38
CA VAL A 164 2.39 1.99 -5.23
C VAL A 164 3.91 1.85 -5.09
N ILE A 165 4.46 2.10 -3.90
CA ILE A 165 5.92 2.22 -3.73
C ILE A 165 6.62 0.86 -3.86
N ALA A 166 6.08 -0.20 -3.28
CA ALA A 166 6.67 -1.53 -3.39
C ALA A 166 6.57 -2.10 -4.82
N PRO A 167 5.43 -2.02 -5.53
CA PRO A 167 5.41 -2.32 -6.96
C PRO A 167 6.48 -1.55 -7.76
N LEU A 168 6.65 -0.24 -7.54
CA LEU A 168 7.68 0.57 -8.21
C LEU A 168 9.10 0.12 -7.85
N PHE A 169 9.35 -0.19 -6.58
CA PHE A 169 10.64 -0.70 -6.12
C PHE A 169 11.02 -2.00 -6.84
N TRP A 170 10.10 -2.96 -6.92
CA TRP A 170 10.32 -4.22 -7.61
C TRP A 170 10.39 -4.07 -9.14
N PHE A 171 9.68 -3.08 -9.68
CA PHE A 171 9.82 -2.69 -11.08
C PHE A 171 11.23 -2.14 -11.37
N CYS A 172 11.76 -1.28 -10.51
CA CYS A 172 13.12 -0.75 -10.66
C CYS A 172 14.20 -1.84 -10.59
N LEU A 173 13.99 -2.90 -9.78
CA LEU A 173 14.96 -3.98 -9.63
C LEU A 173 14.87 -5.03 -10.73
N LEU A 174 13.65 -5.44 -11.11
CA LEU A 174 13.40 -6.64 -11.91
C LEU A 174 12.40 -6.40 -13.06
N GLY A 175 12.10 -5.14 -13.38
CA GLY A 175 11.14 -4.78 -14.43
C GLY A 175 9.70 -5.25 -14.15
N VAL A 176 8.90 -5.35 -15.21
CA VAL A 176 7.50 -5.79 -15.14
C VAL A 176 7.36 -7.20 -14.53
N PRO A 177 8.22 -8.19 -14.85
CA PRO A 177 8.15 -9.50 -14.21
C PRO A 177 8.29 -9.44 -12.68
N GLY A 178 9.24 -8.62 -12.17
CA GLY A 178 9.44 -8.42 -10.73
C GLY A 178 8.26 -7.75 -10.06
N MET A 179 7.69 -6.72 -10.69
CA MET A 179 6.49 -6.04 -10.22
C MET A 179 5.29 -6.99 -10.09
N MET A 180 5.08 -7.86 -11.07
CA MET A 180 4.00 -8.85 -11.07
C MET A 180 4.25 -9.97 -10.05
N ALA A 181 5.49 -10.41 -9.87
CA ALA A 181 5.86 -11.38 -8.83
C ALA A 181 5.65 -10.82 -7.42
N TYR A 182 5.99 -9.56 -7.19
CA TYR A 182 5.66 -8.85 -5.95
C TYR A 182 4.13 -8.81 -5.74
N LYS A 183 3.35 -8.46 -6.77
CA LYS A 183 1.89 -8.45 -6.68
C LYS A 183 1.30 -9.81 -6.33
N MET A 184 1.91 -10.91 -6.81
CA MET A 184 1.56 -12.28 -6.41
C MET A 184 1.89 -12.51 -4.93
N ALA A 185 3.05 -12.09 -4.42
CA ALA A 185 3.44 -12.23 -3.02
C ALA A 185 2.46 -11.48 -2.09
N ASN A 186 2.16 -10.23 -2.41
CA ASN A 186 1.22 -9.39 -1.66
C ASN A 186 -0.22 -9.95 -1.71
N THR A 187 -0.65 -10.53 -2.85
CA THR A 187 -1.97 -11.18 -2.94
C THR A 187 -2.03 -12.48 -2.13
N LEU A 188 -0.93 -13.25 -2.08
CA LEU A 188 -0.83 -14.44 -1.23
C LEU A 188 -0.99 -14.07 0.25
N ASP A 189 -0.26 -13.05 0.71
CA ASP A 189 -0.39 -12.59 2.10
C ASP A 189 -1.82 -12.13 2.40
N SER A 190 -2.38 -11.27 1.57
CA SER A 190 -3.73 -10.73 1.74
C SER A 190 -4.82 -11.81 1.78
N MET A 191 -4.62 -12.98 1.13
CA MET A 191 -5.62 -14.05 1.08
C MET A 191 -5.41 -15.15 2.11
N ILE A 192 -4.17 -15.48 2.42
CA ILE A 192 -3.83 -16.65 3.27
C ILE A 192 -2.82 -16.33 4.38
N GLY A 193 -2.30 -15.10 4.51
CA GLY A 193 -1.33 -14.70 5.53
C GLY A 193 -1.89 -14.51 6.94
N TYR A 194 -3.19 -14.70 7.14
CA TYR A 194 -3.85 -14.51 8.44
C TYR A 194 -3.39 -15.52 9.51
N GLN A 195 -3.28 -15.05 10.78
CA GLN A 195 -2.85 -15.84 11.94
C GLN A 195 -4.01 -16.64 12.60
N ASN A 196 -5.05 -16.98 11.84
CA ASN A 196 -6.15 -17.81 12.33
C ASN A 196 -5.84 -19.31 12.17
N GLU A 197 -6.64 -20.19 12.79
CA GLU A 197 -6.43 -21.65 12.76
C GLU A 197 -6.36 -22.24 11.35
N ARG A 198 -7.05 -21.63 10.39
CA ARG A 198 -7.07 -22.08 9.01
C ARG A 198 -5.76 -21.82 8.29
N TYR A 199 -5.14 -20.66 8.53
CA TYR A 199 -4.03 -20.17 7.73
C TYR A 199 -2.68 -20.07 8.46
N LYS A 200 -2.64 -20.09 9.79
CA LYS A 200 -1.41 -19.92 10.58
C LYS A 200 -0.24 -20.81 10.15
N ASP A 201 -0.53 -22.03 9.68
CA ASP A 201 0.49 -22.95 9.17
C ASP A 201 0.70 -22.76 7.67
N PHE A 202 -0.38 -22.85 6.88
CA PHE A 202 -0.31 -22.83 5.42
C PHE A 202 0.14 -21.47 4.87
N GLY A 203 -0.34 -20.37 5.44
CA GLY A 203 -0.02 -19.00 5.01
C GLY A 203 1.24 -18.40 5.63
N CYS A 204 1.87 -19.09 6.59
CA CYS A 204 3.03 -18.57 7.33
C CYS A 204 4.16 -18.05 6.42
N TRP A 205 4.46 -18.75 5.34
CA TRP A 205 5.51 -18.33 4.41
C TRP A 205 5.04 -17.26 3.43
N ALA A 206 3.76 -17.21 3.09
CA ALA A 206 3.20 -16.11 2.33
C ALA A 206 3.39 -14.77 3.07
N ALA A 207 3.02 -14.72 4.36
CA ALA A 207 3.20 -13.56 5.21
C ALA A 207 4.69 -13.18 5.37
N ARG A 208 5.59 -14.14 5.62
CA ARG A 208 7.03 -13.87 5.76
C ARG A 208 7.68 -13.35 4.49
N ILE A 209 7.30 -13.87 3.31
CA ILE A 209 7.83 -13.43 2.03
C ILE A 209 7.37 -12.00 1.75
N ASP A 210 6.10 -11.69 2.02
CA ASP A 210 5.56 -10.34 1.90
C ASP A 210 6.25 -9.37 2.86
N ASP A 211 6.45 -9.76 4.11
CA ASP A 211 7.19 -8.97 5.10
C ASP A 211 8.62 -8.63 4.63
N ILE A 212 9.34 -9.58 4.03
CA ILE A 212 10.67 -9.35 3.47
C ILE A 212 10.59 -8.46 2.23
N ALA A 213 9.63 -8.70 1.34
CA ALA A 213 9.47 -7.93 0.10
C ALA A 213 9.11 -6.47 0.36
N ASN A 214 8.38 -6.18 1.44
CA ASN A 214 7.96 -4.85 1.85
C ASN A 214 8.94 -4.16 2.82
N TYR A 215 9.99 -4.84 3.30
CA TYR A 215 10.87 -4.30 4.33
C TYR A 215 11.52 -2.95 3.92
N ILE A 216 12.11 -2.87 2.75
CA ILE A 216 12.70 -1.64 2.21
C ILE A 216 11.62 -0.66 1.70
N PRO A 217 10.64 -1.10 0.88
CA PRO A 217 9.58 -0.23 0.39
C PRO A 217 8.83 0.56 1.48
N ALA A 218 8.47 -0.08 2.59
CA ALA A 218 7.76 0.60 3.68
C ALA A 218 8.57 1.75 4.30
N ARG A 219 9.89 1.61 4.41
CA ARG A 219 10.78 2.67 4.92
C ARG A 219 10.95 3.79 3.91
N ILE A 220 11.07 3.45 2.62
CA ILE A 220 11.07 4.44 1.52
C ILE A 220 9.75 5.21 1.54
N THR A 221 8.61 4.52 1.67
CA THR A 221 7.28 5.15 1.75
C THR A 221 7.19 6.14 2.90
N ALA A 222 7.63 5.74 4.10
CA ALA A 222 7.65 6.62 5.27
C ALA A 222 8.52 7.87 5.03
N LEU A 223 9.70 7.71 4.44
CA LEU A 223 10.58 8.82 4.10
C LEU A 223 9.93 9.77 3.07
N LEU A 224 9.32 9.22 2.02
CA LEU A 224 8.66 10.02 0.98
C LEU A 224 7.46 10.79 1.53
N ILE A 225 6.66 10.20 2.44
CA ILE A 225 5.58 10.89 3.15
C ILE A 225 6.15 12.08 3.95
N LEU A 226 7.24 11.89 4.70
CA LEU A 226 7.86 12.97 5.47
C LEU A 226 8.42 14.08 4.55
N ILE A 227 9.08 13.73 3.46
CA ILE A 227 9.60 14.70 2.48
C ILE A 227 8.43 15.46 1.84
N ALA A 228 7.38 14.78 1.40
CA ALA A 228 6.19 15.39 0.84
C ALA A 228 5.54 16.38 1.83
N SER A 229 5.61 16.09 3.13
CA SER A 229 5.05 16.97 4.17
C SER A 229 5.80 18.31 4.35
N ILE A 230 6.97 18.48 3.75
CA ILE A 230 7.73 19.75 3.79
C ILE A 230 6.98 20.84 3.01
N PHE A 231 6.27 20.45 1.95
CA PHE A 231 5.46 21.38 1.13
C PHE A 231 4.15 21.81 1.79
N PHE A 232 3.83 21.23 2.95
CA PHE A 232 2.68 21.58 3.77
C PHE A 232 3.16 22.12 5.11
N PRO A 233 3.59 23.41 5.18
CA PRO A 233 3.99 24.00 6.44
C PRO A 233 2.83 24.02 7.42
N ALA A 234 3.17 23.92 8.70
CA ALA A 234 2.25 23.99 9.80
C ALA A 234 1.32 25.21 9.66
N HIS A 235 0.05 24.97 9.32
CA HIS A 235 -0.96 26.01 9.49
C HIS A 235 -1.20 26.20 11.00
N SER A 236 -0.50 27.16 11.57
CA SER A 236 -0.89 27.74 12.85
C SER A 236 -2.21 28.46 12.58
N SER A 237 -3.34 27.79 12.76
CA SER A 237 -4.61 28.49 12.84
C SER A 237 -4.55 29.36 14.11
N LYS A 238 -4.20 30.62 13.94
CA LYS A 238 -4.53 31.67 14.90
C LYS A 238 -6.05 31.81 14.88
N THR A 239 -6.73 30.87 15.51
CA THR A 239 -8.13 31.08 15.85
C THR A 239 -8.11 32.02 17.05
N THR A 240 -8.45 33.27 16.80
CA THR A 240 -8.93 34.22 17.80
C THR A 240 -10.26 33.66 18.33
N ALA A 241 -10.20 32.70 19.24
CA ALA A 241 -11.34 32.22 20.01
C ALA A 241 -11.10 32.53 21.47
N GLN A 242 -12.05 33.27 22.07
CA GLN A 242 -12.13 33.58 23.48
C GLN A 242 -11.98 32.31 24.36
N PRO A 243 -11.39 32.44 25.55
CA PRO A 243 -11.20 31.32 26.47
C PRO A 243 -12.55 31.03 27.17
N SER A 244 -13.26 30.02 26.71
CA SER A 244 -14.31 29.37 27.51
C SER A 244 -13.93 27.93 27.77
N SER A 245 -13.59 27.70 29.02
CA SER A 245 -13.53 26.45 29.82
C SER A 245 -13.52 25.08 29.12
N ALA A 246 -12.52 24.29 29.52
CA ALA A 246 -12.29 22.87 29.32
C ALA A 246 -11.33 22.52 28.18
N THR A 247 -10.11 22.24 28.60
CA THR A 247 -9.00 21.46 28.00
C THR A 247 -9.37 20.57 26.80
N GLN A 248 -9.47 21.16 25.61
CA GLN A 248 -9.25 20.44 24.36
C GLN A 248 -7.88 20.87 23.82
N PRO A 249 -6.96 19.93 23.50
CA PRO A 249 -5.71 20.29 22.86
C PRO A 249 -6.00 20.88 21.48
N LEU A 250 -5.45 22.06 21.23
CA LEU A 250 -5.60 22.86 20.03
C LEU A 250 -5.38 22.02 18.76
N SER A 251 -6.44 21.87 17.99
CA SER A 251 -6.45 21.37 16.62
C SER A 251 -5.42 22.13 15.76
N GLY A 252 -4.40 21.45 15.22
CA GLY A 252 -3.74 21.91 14.02
C GLY A 252 -2.28 22.36 14.07
N SER A 253 -1.50 22.14 15.14
CA SER A 253 -0.05 22.36 15.06
C SER A 253 0.64 21.14 14.46
N THR A 254 1.09 21.22 13.21
CA THR A 254 1.94 20.19 12.62
C THR A 254 3.30 20.17 13.31
N LEU A 255 3.84 18.97 13.53
CA LEU A 255 5.18 18.82 14.14
C LEU A 255 6.26 19.43 13.23
N PRO A 256 7.31 20.07 13.79
CA PRO A 256 8.50 20.43 13.04
C PRO A 256 9.15 19.17 12.43
N PHE A 257 9.84 19.32 11.30
CA PHE A 257 10.35 18.18 10.53
C PHE A 257 11.25 17.24 11.36
N HIS A 258 12.15 17.76 12.18
CA HIS A 258 13.00 16.93 13.06
C HIS A 258 12.18 16.14 14.10
N ARG A 259 11.07 16.69 14.59
CA ARG A 259 10.14 15.96 15.49
C ARG A 259 9.34 14.89 14.75
N LYS A 260 9.02 15.10 13.48
CA LYS A 260 8.39 14.04 12.64
C LYS A 260 9.35 12.86 12.47
N ILE A 261 10.65 13.13 12.26
CA ILE A 261 11.67 12.06 12.19
C ILE A 261 11.78 11.33 13.54
N ALA A 262 11.87 12.05 14.65
CA ALA A 262 11.92 11.45 15.98
C ALA A 262 10.66 10.61 16.28
N PHE A 263 9.48 11.08 15.86
CA PHE A 263 8.23 10.35 15.96
C PHE A 263 8.27 9.06 15.13
N LEU A 264 8.71 9.13 13.87
CA LEU A 264 8.84 7.95 13.00
C LEU A 264 9.76 6.90 13.61
N LEU A 265 10.92 7.27 14.12
CA LEU A 265 11.87 6.35 14.76
C LEU A 265 11.31 5.74 16.05
N ARG A 266 10.49 6.49 16.81
CA ARG A 266 9.86 6.02 18.04
C ARG A 266 8.71 5.04 17.79
N TYR A 267 7.91 5.24 16.74
CA TYR A 267 6.66 4.54 16.53
C TYR A 267 6.66 3.55 15.36
N GLY A 268 7.54 3.70 14.38
CA GLY A 268 7.54 2.89 13.15
C GLY A 268 7.64 1.38 13.37
N ASN A 269 8.30 0.94 14.44
CA ASN A 269 8.43 -0.48 14.80
C ASN A 269 7.38 -0.97 15.83
N LYS A 270 6.39 -0.15 16.19
CA LYS A 270 5.40 -0.54 17.21
C LYS A 270 4.23 -1.34 16.66
N HIS A 271 4.10 -1.47 15.36
CA HIS A 271 3.04 -2.25 14.72
C HIS A 271 3.33 -3.76 14.78
N ALA A 272 2.27 -4.59 14.72
CA ALA A 272 2.41 -6.05 14.66
C ALA A 272 3.11 -6.52 13.36
N SER A 273 2.82 -5.86 12.22
CA SER A 273 3.61 -6.01 10.99
C SER A 273 4.90 -5.20 11.09
N PRO A 274 6.05 -5.74 10.66
CA PRO A 274 7.31 -5.02 10.66
C PRO A 274 7.35 -3.86 9.64
N ASN A 275 6.34 -3.75 8.79
CA ASN A 275 6.28 -2.85 7.65
C ASN A 275 5.21 -1.77 7.79
N SER A 276 3.95 -2.13 8.03
CA SER A 276 2.80 -1.21 8.02
C SER A 276 2.96 -0.05 9.02
N GLY A 277 3.63 -0.28 10.14
CA GLY A 277 3.87 0.76 11.15
C GLY A 277 4.71 1.94 10.66
N TRP A 278 5.56 1.77 9.66
CA TRP A 278 6.42 2.85 9.15
C TRP A 278 5.64 3.92 8.40
N PRO A 279 4.87 3.60 7.33
CA PRO A 279 4.06 4.60 6.63
C PRO A 279 2.94 5.16 7.52
N GLU A 280 2.33 4.35 8.39
CA GLU A 280 1.34 4.83 9.37
C GLU A 280 1.96 5.84 10.34
N ALA A 281 3.14 5.57 10.90
CA ALA A 281 3.83 6.49 11.80
C ALA A 281 4.24 7.79 11.10
N ALA A 282 4.66 7.72 9.83
CA ALA A 282 4.97 8.90 9.05
C ALA A 282 3.74 9.79 8.85
N LEU A 283 2.59 9.21 8.47
CA LEU A 283 1.36 9.95 8.28
C LEU A 283 0.80 10.48 9.61
N ALA A 284 0.84 9.69 10.69
CA ALA A 284 0.46 10.12 12.04
C ALA A 284 1.31 11.31 12.53
N ALA A 285 2.63 11.30 12.26
CA ALA A 285 3.53 12.41 12.57
C ALA A 285 3.17 13.68 11.80
N VAL A 286 2.81 13.55 10.52
CA VAL A 286 2.40 14.68 9.68
C VAL A 286 1.11 15.30 10.19
N LEU A 287 0.14 14.48 10.51
CA LEU A 287 -1.17 14.91 11.01
C LEU A 287 -1.14 15.30 12.49
N ASN A 288 -0.06 15.00 13.23
CA ASN A 288 0.04 15.11 14.68
C ASN A 288 -1.18 14.47 15.38
N CYS A 289 -1.42 13.19 15.08
CA CYS A 289 -2.54 12.42 15.61
C CYS A 289 -2.07 11.05 16.13
N ARG A 290 -3.02 10.25 16.59
CA ARG A 290 -2.79 8.90 17.07
C ARG A 290 -3.57 7.90 16.22
N PHE A 291 -2.86 6.86 15.73
CA PHE A 291 -3.41 5.69 15.06
C PHE A 291 -3.34 4.46 15.98
N GLY A 292 -3.88 3.33 15.56
CA GLY A 292 -3.91 2.10 16.34
C GLY A 292 -5.07 2.05 17.34
N GLY A 293 -4.97 1.14 18.29
CA GLY A 293 -6.00 0.84 19.27
C GLY A 293 -6.54 -0.58 19.11
N THR A 294 -7.59 -0.89 19.87
CA THR A 294 -8.23 -2.20 19.81
C THR A 294 -9.12 -2.31 18.57
N HIS A 295 -9.04 -3.42 17.86
CA HIS A 295 -9.83 -3.71 16.67
C HIS A 295 -10.40 -5.12 16.74
N ASP A 296 -11.58 -5.33 16.16
CA ASP A 296 -12.22 -6.63 16.04
C ASP A 296 -11.87 -7.28 14.69
N TYR A 297 -11.36 -8.50 14.73
CA TYR A 297 -11.12 -9.34 13.56
C TYR A 297 -11.85 -10.67 13.75
N PHE A 298 -12.84 -10.95 12.90
CA PHE A 298 -13.62 -12.20 12.93
C PHE A 298 -14.22 -12.49 14.31
N GLY A 299 -14.69 -11.46 15.02
CA GLY A 299 -15.27 -11.57 16.36
C GLY A 299 -14.25 -11.76 17.49
N GLN A 300 -12.95 -11.57 17.24
CA GLN A 300 -11.90 -11.58 18.23
C GLN A 300 -11.27 -10.20 18.36
N GLU A 301 -11.15 -9.74 19.59
CA GLU A 301 -10.50 -8.47 19.91
C GLU A 301 -8.98 -8.59 19.75
N PHE A 302 -8.40 -7.72 18.94
CA PHE A 302 -6.97 -7.64 18.70
C PHE A 302 -6.46 -6.24 19.05
N TYR A 303 -5.52 -6.18 19.99
CA TYR A 303 -4.88 -4.92 20.37
C TYR A 303 -3.76 -4.56 19.42
N LYS A 304 -3.92 -3.44 18.70
CA LYS A 304 -2.88 -2.81 17.88
C LYS A 304 -2.24 -1.69 18.71
N PRO A 305 -0.93 -1.73 18.98
CA PRO A 305 -0.28 -0.66 19.75
C PRO A 305 -0.54 0.71 19.17
N TYR A 306 -0.72 1.70 20.04
CA TYR A 306 -0.91 3.07 19.58
C TYR A 306 0.35 3.64 18.92
N ILE A 307 0.15 4.30 17.78
CA ILE A 307 1.14 5.07 17.02
C ILE A 307 0.83 6.54 17.23
N GLY A 308 1.58 7.20 18.12
CA GLY A 308 1.37 8.60 18.48
C GLY A 308 0.75 8.79 19.86
N ASP A 309 0.95 9.99 20.41
CA ASP A 309 0.53 10.37 21.76
C ASP A 309 -0.70 11.29 21.77
N THR A 310 -1.06 11.92 20.64
CA THR A 310 -2.10 12.96 20.58
C THR A 310 -3.43 12.39 20.09
N PRO A 311 -4.37 12.07 21.00
CA PRO A 311 -5.69 11.58 20.65
C PRO A 311 -6.59 12.75 20.22
N ARG A 312 -6.49 13.17 18.97
CA ARG A 312 -7.39 14.19 18.43
C ARG A 312 -8.38 13.60 17.42
N GLN A 313 -9.50 14.25 17.22
CA GLN A 313 -10.44 13.87 16.19
C GLN A 313 -9.93 14.23 14.80
N LEU A 314 -9.99 13.24 13.92
CA LEU A 314 -9.70 13.39 12.50
C LEU A 314 -10.91 13.97 11.78
N ASN A 315 -10.67 14.79 10.76
CA ASN A 315 -11.71 15.48 10.00
C ASN A 315 -11.45 15.41 8.49
N TYR A 316 -12.35 15.99 7.71
CA TYR A 316 -12.26 15.99 6.24
C TYR A 316 -10.98 16.68 5.71
N ASN A 317 -10.48 17.70 6.40
CA ASN A 317 -9.23 18.36 5.99
C ASN A 317 -8.01 17.46 6.19
N ASP A 318 -8.01 16.62 7.23
CA ASP A 318 -6.94 15.61 7.43
C ASP A 318 -6.88 14.62 6.26
N MET A 319 -8.03 14.18 5.78
CA MET A 319 -8.12 13.33 4.59
C MET A 319 -7.56 14.04 3.34
N ARG A 320 -7.95 15.29 3.12
CA ARG A 320 -7.45 16.06 1.97
C ARG A 320 -5.94 16.22 2.01
N ILE A 321 -5.38 16.59 3.16
CA ILE A 321 -3.92 16.72 3.36
C ILE A 321 -3.24 15.38 3.13
N SER A 322 -3.77 14.29 3.70
CA SER A 322 -3.22 12.94 3.52
C SER A 322 -3.20 12.50 2.06
N ASN A 323 -4.30 12.71 1.33
CA ASN A 323 -4.40 12.39 -0.10
C ASN A 323 -3.37 13.16 -0.95
N ILE A 324 -3.18 14.46 -0.66
CA ILE A 324 -2.20 15.28 -1.38
C ILE A 324 -0.77 14.84 -1.05
N ILE A 325 -0.46 14.57 0.21
CA ILE A 325 0.87 14.09 0.64
C ILE A 325 1.17 12.74 0.01
N CYS A 326 0.23 11.81 0.02
CA CYS A 326 0.39 10.51 -0.64
C CYS A 326 0.60 10.65 -2.15
N PHE A 327 -0.11 11.58 -2.82
CA PHE A 327 0.10 11.86 -4.22
C PHE A 327 1.49 12.44 -4.52
N ILE A 328 1.98 13.36 -3.68
CA ILE A 328 3.34 13.92 -3.83
C ILE A 328 4.40 12.84 -3.56
N ALA A 329 4.20 11.98 -2.58
CA ALA A 329 5.09 10.85 -2.30
C ALA A 329 5.15 9.87 -3.48
N GLU A 330 3.99 9.55 -4.08
CA GLU A 330 3.90 8.77 -5.32
C GLU A 330 4.65 9.46 -6.46
N LEU A 331 4.42 10.77 -6.69
CA LEU A 331 5.10 11.54 -7.72
C LEU A 331 6.63 11.51 -7.56
N PHE A 332 7.14 11.64 -6.33
CA PHE A 332 8.57 11.51 -6.08
C PHE A 332 9.08 10.11 -6.41
N ALA A 333 8.36 9.06 -6.05
CA ALA A 333 8.77 7.70 -6.38
C ALA A 333 8.82 7.46 -7.89
N ILE A 334 7.82 7.94 -8.62
CA ILE A 334 7.80 7.89 -10.09
C ILE A 334 8.97 8.65 -10.68
N LEU A 335 9.22 9.90 -10.25
CA LEU A 335 10.33 10.72 -10.76
C LEU A 335 11.69 10.07 -10.49
N ILE A 336 11.90 9.52 -9.30
CA ILE A 336 13.13 8.79 -8.95
C ILE A 336 13.30 7.57 -9.86
N SER A 337 12.23 6.80 -10.08
CA SER A 337 12.25 5.63 -10.96
C SER A 337 12.56 6.00 -12.42
N LEU A 338 11.96 7.07 -12.93
CA LEU A 338 12.24 7.58 -14.29
C LEU A 338 13.70 8.03 -14.43
N ILE A 339 14.25 8.73 -13.44
CA ILE A 339 15.67 9.15 -13.44
C ILE A 339 16.60 7.94 -13.44
N ILE A 340 16.29 6.90 -12.64
CA ILE A 340 17.09 5.66 -12.62
C ILE A 340 17.16 5.04 -14.02
N PHE A 341 16.02 4.90 -14.73
CA PHE A 341 16.00 4.28 -16.05
C PHE A 341 16.57 5.17 -17.15
N PHE A 342 16.43 6.48 -17.04
CA PHE A 342 17.02 7.42 -18.00
C PHE A 342 18.54 7.48 -17.93
N SER A 343 19.13 7.16 -16.76
CA SER A 343 20.58 7.19 -16.54
C SER A 343 21.27 5.84 -16.86
N VAL A 344 20.52 4.81 -17.22
CA VAL A 344 21.01 3.46 -17.59
C VAL A 344 20.80 3.19 -19.06
#